data_5749d5b412d889f4a090f21abd33f3e4
#
_entry.id   5749d5b412d889f4a090f21abd33f3e4
#
_cell.length_a   1.000
_cell.length_b   1.000
_cell.length_c   1.000
_cell.angle_alpha   90.00
_cell.angle_beta   90.00
_cell.angle_gamma   90.00
#
_symmetry.space_group_name_H-M   'P 1'
#
loop_
_entity.id
_entity.type
_entity.pdbx_description
1 polymer ?
#
loop_
_entity_poly.entity_id
_entity_poly.type
_entity_poly.pdbx_seq_one_letter_code
_entity_poly.pdbx_strand_id
1 'polypeptide(L)'
;VAEHLGIFDGVLATNSDVNLKGTAKLDAIRHRVGEDFVYAGDSSADIPIWQSASAAILVGVSPSLTQRMRNQVPIEKEFPKKSADFWMWIRALRIHQWLKNLLIFVPLLTAFSFTEFSAFATIGVAFLAFSFAASATYVVNDLWDLESDRAHPRKRLRPFASAAIPIFNGLAMTVLLLIVALLLAWGVSLAFFLVLILYILLTSIYSWMLKEYVLIDVLMLAILYT
;
A
#
# COMPACT_ATOMS: atom_id res chain seq x y z
N VAL A 1 9.23 12.97 -16.59
CA VAL A 1 7.80 12.56 -16.55
C VAL A 1 6.95 13.52 -17.34
N ALA A 2 6.96 14.85 -17.03
CA ALA A 2 6.12 15.83 -17.71
C ALA A 2 6.39 15.88 -19.22
N GLU A 3 7.64 15.91 -19.63
CA GLU A 3 8.05 15.87 -21.06
C GLU A 3 7.59 14.57 -21.76
N HIS A 4 7.64 13.44 -21.06
CA HIS A 4 7.20 12.15 -21.61
C HIS A 4 5.68 12.10 -21.85
N LEU A 5 4.89 12.80 -21.04
CA LEU A 5 3.43 12.84 -21.20
C LEU A 5 2.98 13.68 -22.39
N GLY A 6 3.76 14.68 -22.80
CA GLY A 6 3.49 15.52 -23.98
C GLY A 6 2.18 16.33 -23.91
N ILE A 7 1.61 16.51 -22.71
CA ILE A 7 0.34 17.23 -22.50
C ILE A 7 0.55 18.62 -21.87
N PHE A 8 1.79 19.00 -21.63
CA PHE A 8 2.15 20.26 -20.99
C PHE A 8 2.90 21.17 -21.97
N ASP A 9 2.51 22.44 -22.05
CA ASP A 9 3.14 23.45 -22.89
C ASP A 9 4.53 23.86 -22.38
N GLY A 10 4.83 23.58 -21.13
CA GLY A 10 6.14 23.85 -20.55
C GLY A 10 6.34 23.24 -19.18
N VAL A 11 7.61 23.08 -18.82
CA VAL A 11 8.03 22.52 -17.53
C VAL A 11 8.95 23.52 -16.84
N LEU A 12 8.68 23.77 -15.54
CA LEU A 12 9.56 24.48 -14.63
C LEU A 12 9.94 23.53 -13.50
N ALA A 13 11.22 23.32 -13.30
CA ALA A 13 11.74 22.43 -12.25
C ALA A 13 12.78 23.13 -11.40
N THR A 14 12.91 22.73 -10.15
CA THR A 14 14.03 23.08 -9.28
C THR A 14 15.33 22.59 -9.91
N ASN A 15 16.36 23.44 -9.91
CA ASN A 15 17.73 23.10 -10.33
C ASN A 15 18.72 23.37 -9.18
N SER A 16 20.03 23.25 -9.45
CA SER A 16 21.09 23.50 -8.46
C SER A 16 21.06 24.92 -7.88
N ASP A 17 20.59 25.90 -8.65
CA ASP A 17 20.71 27.33 -8.32
C ASP A 17 19.41 27.92 -7.76
N VAL A 18 18.26 27.36 -8.14
CA VAL A 18 16.92 27.88 -7.78
C VAL A 18 16.02 26.77 -7.24
N ASN A 19 15.60 26.92 -5.99
CA ASN A 19 14.57 26.05 -5.39
C ASN A 19 13.19 26.67 -5.60
N LEU A 20 12.41 26.09 -6.51
CA LEU A 20 11.05 26.52 -6.84
C LEU A 20 10.04 26.04 -5.77
N LYS A 21 10.02 26.73 -4.58
CA LYS A 21 9.07 26.44 -3.50
C LYS A 21 8.47 27.74 -2.97
N GLY A 22 7.18 27.73 -2.62
CA GLY A 22 6.47 28.87 -2.06
C GLY A 22 6.52 30.11 -2.95
N THR A 23 7.00 31.23 -2.44
CA THR A 23 7.06 32.53 -3.16
C THR A 23 7.96 32.48 -4.39
N ALA A 24 9.11 31.82 -4.33
CA ALA A 24 10.00 31.69 -5.51
C ALA A 24 9.31 30.96 -6.67
N LYS A 25 8.45 29.99 -6.37
CA LYS A 25 7.64 29.30 -7.36
C LYS A 25 6.55 30.22 -7.93
N LEU A 26 5.95 31.06 -7.07
CA LEU A 26 4.96 32.05 -7.48
C LEU A 26 5.54 33.06 -8.46
N ASP A 27 6.72 33.62 -8.16
CA ASP A 27 7.40 34.59 -9.01
C ASP A 27 7.74 34.00 -10.38
N ALA A 28 8.22 32.75 -10.40
CA ALA A 28 8.51 32.03 -11.64
C ALA A 28 7.24 31.78 -12.49
N ILE A 29 6.10 31.50 -11.85
CA ILE A 29 4.82 31.33 -12.54
C ILE A 29 4.37 32.67 -13.13
N ARG A 30 4.36 33.74 -12.36
CA ARG A 30 3.96 35.09 -12.80
C ARG A 30 4.79 35.58 -13.99
N HIS A 31 6.09 35.36 -13.91
CA HIS A 31 6.99 35.75 -15.01
C HIS A 31 6.67 35.03 -16.33
N ARG A 32 6.13 33.80 -16.26
CA ARG A 32 5.90 32.98 -17.45
C ARG A 32 4.47 33.09 -18.01
N VAL A 33 3.44 33.16 -17.15
CA VAL A 33 2.03 33.12 -17.55
C VAL A 33 1.25 34.39 -17.19
N GLY A 34 1.87 35.34 -16.43
CA GLY A 34 1.21 36.56 -16.01
C GLY A 34 0.47 36.42 -14.69
N GLU A 35 -0.44 37.37 -14.40
CA GLU A 35 -1.15 37.45 -13.10
C GLU A 35 -2.47 36.67 -13.08
N ASP A 36 -3.04 36.34 -14.23
CA ASP A 36 -4.30 35.62 -14.35
C ASP A 36 -4.04 34.15 -14.68
N PHE A 37 -4.08 33.30 -13.63
CA PHE A 37 -3.85 31.86 -13.77
C PHE A 37 -4.63 31.07 -12.72
N VAL A 38 -4.96 29.83 -13.04
CA VAL A 38 -5.50 28.83 -12.14
C VAL A 38 -4.37 27.91 -11.68
N TYR A 39 -4.28 27.63 -10.38
CA TYR A 39 -3.19 26.83 -9.86
C TYR A 39 -3.68 25.55 -9.15
N ALA A 40 -3.15 24.41 -9.59
CA ALA A 40 -3.36 23.11 -8.96
C ALA A 40 -2.18 22.79 -8.01
N GLY A 41 -2.47 22.55 -6.73
CA GLY A 41 -1.47 22.26 -5.71
C GLY A 41 -1.94 21.24 -4.69
N ASP A 42 -0.99 20.70 -3.91
CA ASP A 42 -1.24 19.58 -2.98
C ASP A 42 -0.75 19.84 -1.55
N SER A 43 -0.04 20.94 -1.30
CA SER A 43 0.63 21.17 -0.04
C SER A 43 0.44 22.59 0.54
N SER A 44 0.72 22.74 1.84
CA SER A 44 0.71 24.05 2.50
C SER A 44 1.75 25.04 1.94
N ALA A 45 2.79 24.55 1.25
CA ALA A 45 3.77 25.39 0.58
C ALA A 45 3.17 26.15 -0.62
N ASP A 46 2.03 25.69 -1.14
CA ASP A 46 1.33 26.29 -2.28
C ASP A 46 0.34 27.39 -1.87
N ILE A 47 0.16 27.65 -0.57
CA ILE A 47 -0.77 28.71 -0.07
C ILE A 47 -0.51 30.06 -0.73
N PRO A 48 0.74 30.58 -0.82
CA PRO A 48 1.00 31.88 -1.44
C PRO A 48 0.57 31.93 -2.92
N ILE A 49 0.67 30.77 -3.61
CA ILE A 49 0.34 30.65 -5.02
C ILE A 49 -1.17 30.66 -5.19
N TRP A 50 -1.91 29.87 -4.38
CA TRP A 50 -3.38 29.87 -4.41
C TRP A 50 -3.97 31.24 -4.08
N GLN A 51 -3.38 31.96 -3.11
CA GLN A 51 -3.84 33.30 -2.73
C GLN A 51 -3.61 34.35 -3.83
N SER A 52 -2.72 34.06 -4.77
CA SER A 52 -2.41 34.95 -5.90
C SER A 52 -3.06 34.50 -7.21
N ALA A 53 -3.61 33.29 -7.25
CA ALA A 53 -4.27 32.75 -8.44
C ALA A 53 -5.71 33.25 -8.54
N SER A 54 -6.26 33.30 -9.75
CA SER A 54 -7.67 33.62 -10.03
C SER A 54 -8.60 32.56 -9.46
N ALA A 55 -8.17 31.29 -9.46
CA ALA A 55 -8.85 30.18 -8.80
C ALA A 55 -7.86 29.09 -8.39
N ALA A 56 -8.26 28.27 -7.41
CA ALA A 56 -7.48 27.17 -6.87
C ALA A 56 -8.07 25.83 -7.26
N ILE A 57 -7.20 24.88 -7.62
CA ILE A 57 -7.52 23.46 -7.71
C ILE A 57 -6.78 22.75 -6.59
N LEU A 58 -7.53 22.13 -5.67
CA LEU A 58 -6.96 21.46 -4.49
C LEU A 58 -6.83 19.96 -4.76
N VAL A 59 -5.61 19.42 -4.66
CA VAL A 59 -5.33 18.01 -4.97
C VAL A 59 -4.77 17.30 -3.72
N GLY A 60 -5.52 16.40 -3.11
CA GLY A 60 -5.04 15.61 -1.96
C GLY A 60 -4.75 16.44 -0.70
N VAL A 61 -5.31 17.62 -0.59
CA VAL A 61 -5.11 18.56 0.53
C VAL A 61 -5.84 18.05 1.78
N SER A 62 -5.31 18.38 2.98
CA SER A 62 -5.97 18.03 4.24
C SER A 62 -7.30 18.78 4.39
N PRO A 63 -8.33 18.20 5.07
CA PRO A 63 -9.61 18.85 5.27
C PRO A 63 -9.53 20.23 5.93
N SER A 64 -8.62 20.39 6.90
CA SER A 64 -8.40 21.68 7.58
C SER A 64 -7.85 22.75 6.63
N LEU A 65 -6.91 22.39 5.77
CA LEU A 65 -6.34 23.31 4.78
C LEU A 65 -7.37 23.60 3.67
N THR A 66 -8.14 22.62 3.23
CA THR A 66 -9.24 22.80 2.28
C THR A 66 -10.25 23.83 2.81
N GLN A 67 -10.70 23.69 4.06
CA GLN A 67 -11.65 24.64 4.67
C GLN A 67 -11.05 26.04 4.78
N ARG A 68 -9.76 26.15 5.12
CA ARG A 68 -9.07 27.44 5.14
C ARG A 68 -9.04 28.11 3.77
N MET A 69 -8.71 27.35 2.73
CA MET A 69 -8.61 27.88 1.36
C MET A 69 -9.97 28.28 0.80
N ARG A 70 -11.05 27.54 1.11
CA ARG A 70 -12.43 27.92 0.71
C ARG A 70 -12.84 29.31 1.18
N ASN A 71 -12.31 29.75 2.33
CA ASN A 71 -12.61 31.07 2.89
C ASN A 71 -11.73 32.18 2.30
N GLN A 72 -10.69 31.86 1.52
CA GLN A 72 -9.69 32.83 1.06
C GLN A 72 -9.65 33.00 -0.46
N VAL A 73 -9.95 31.96 -1.22
CA VAL A 73 -9.81 31.95 -2.68
C VAL A 73 -10.96 31.19 -3.34
N PRO A 74 -11.37 31.55 -4.57
CA PRO A 74 -12.30 30.76 -5.34
C PRO A 74 -11.72 29.39 -5.63
N ILE A 75 -12.48 28.32 -5.33
CA ILE A 75 -12.05 26.94 -5.62
C ILE A 75 -12.80 26.47 -6.86
N GLU A 76 -12.06 26.21 -7.93
CA GLU A 76 -12.61 25.68 -9.17
C GLU A 76 -12.88 24.18 -9.07
N LYS A 77 -11.94 23.42 -8.46
CA LYS A 77 -12.09 21.98 -8.32
C LYS A 77 -11.35 21.42 -7.11
N GLU A 78 -11.94 20.40 -6.51
CA GLU A 78 -11.33 19.66 -5.41
C GLU A 78 -11.19 18.18 -5.77
N PHE A 79 -9.98 17.66 -5.55
CA PHE A 79 -9.66 16.25 -5.61
C PHE A 79 -9.28 15.78 -4.20
N PRO A 80 -10.24 15.27 -3.40
CA PRO A 80 -9.96 14.92 -2.02
C PRO A 80 -8.93 13.79 -1.92
N LYS A 81 -8.10 13.85 -0.88
CA LYS A 81 -7.19 12.76 -0.56
C LYS A 81 -8.00 11.51 -0.24
N LYS A 82 -7.85 10.46 -1.03
CA LYS A 82 -8.41 9.16 -0.69
C LYS A 82 -7.67 8.66 0.56
N SER A 83 -8.34 8.68 1.71
CA SER A 83 -7.84 8.00 2.91
C SER A 83 -8.10 6.51 2.78
N ALA A 84 -7.13 5.70 3.20
CA ALA A 84 -7.33 4.27 3.29
C ALA A 84 -8.42 4.00 4.35
N ASP A 85 -9.57 3.51 3.93
CA ASP A 85 -10.63 3.04 4.81
C ASP A 85 -10.24 1.70 5.43
N PHE A 86 -10.79 1.37 6.60
CA PHE A 86 -10.62 0.09 7.29
C PHE A 86 -10.89 -1.12 6.35
N TRP A 87 -11.92 -1.04 5.53
CA TRP A 87 -12.26 -2.07 4.55
C TRP A 87 -11.21 -2.22 3.44
N MET A 88 -10.51 -1.15 3.10
CA MET A 88 -9.38 -1.22 2.17
C MET A 88 -8.22 -2.01 2.75
N TRP A 89 -7.93 -1.85 4.04
CA TRP A 89 -6.92 -2.65 4.73
C TRP A 89 -7.31 -4.12 4.83
N ILE A 90 -8.56 -4.45 5.19
CA ILE A 90 -9.06 -5.84 5.16
C ILE A 90 -8.87 -6.46 3.78
N ARG A 91 -9.13 -5.69 2.73
CA ARG A 91 -8.94 -6.15 1.33
C ARG A 91 -7.46 -6.29 0.97
N ALA A 92 -6.61 -5.34 1.38
CA ALA A 92 -5.16 -5.39 1.12
C ALA A 92 -4.49 -6.58 1.83
N LEU A 93 -4.87 -6.84 3.08
CA LEU A 93 -4.38 -7.96 3.88
C LEU A 93 -5.00 -9.29 3.49
N ARG A 94 -5.97 -9.29 2.58
CA ARG A 94 -6.69 -10.48 2.08
C ARG A 94 -7.23 -11.37 3.21
N ILE A 95 -7.82 -10.76 4.25
CA ILE A 95 -8.32 -11.50 5.43
C ILE A 95 -9.27 -12.63 5.06
N HIS A 96 -10.03 -12.51 3.98
CA HIS A 96 -10.86 -13.60 3.45
C HIS A 96 -10.07 -14.87 3.08
N GLN A 97 -8.76 -14.77 2.81
CA GLN A 97 -7.91 -15.92 2.53
C GLN A 97 -7.51 -16.68 3.82
N TRP A 98 -7.69 -16.09 5.01
CA TRP A 98 -7.40 -16.75 6.29
C TRP A 98 -8.25 -17.99 6.53
N LEU A 99 -9.41 -18.11 5.86
CA LEU A 99 -10.22 -19.32 5.89
C LEU A 99 -9.45 -20.58 5.51
N LYS A 100 -8.50 -20.47 4.58
CA LYS A 100 -7.64 -21.60 4.18
C LYS A 100 -6.71 -22.03 5.32
N ASN A 101 -6.30 -21.10 6.15
CA ASN A 101 -5.38 -21.34 7.26
C ASN A 101 -6.08 -22.08 8.42
N LEU A 102 -7.42 -22.18 8.41
CA LEU A 102 -8.16 -23.01 9.39
C LEU A 102 -7.79 -24.49 9.33
N LEU A 103 -7.15 -24.95 8.24
CA LEU A 103 -6.58 -26.30 8.16
C LEU A 103 -5.57 -26.59 9.28
N ILE A 104 -4.93 -25.55 9.87
CA ILE A 104 -4.05 -25.69 11.04
C ILE A 104 -4.78 -26.31 12.24
N PHE A 105 -6.12 -26.19 12.32
CA PHE A 105 -6.93 -26.79 13.40
C PHE A 105 -7.25 -28.28 13.17
N VAL A 106 -7.02 -28.83 11.96
CA VAL A 106 -7.38 -30.22 11.65
C VAL A 106 -6.68 -31.21 12.60
N PRO A 107 -5.37 -31.12 12.91
CA PRO A 107 -4.72 -32.03 13.87
C PRO A 107 -5.37 -32.00 15.25
N LEU A 108 -5.80 -30.84 15.74
CA LEU A 108 -6.49 -30.72 17.03
C LEU A 108 -7.84 -31.45 17.02
N LEU A 109 -8.59 -31.34 15.92
CA LEU A 109 -9.88 -32.00 15.76
C LEU A 109 -9.72 -33.52 15.65
N THR A 110 -8.73 -33.97 14.89
CA THR A 110 -8.47 -35.43 14.71
C THR A 110 -7.89 -36.08 15.96
N ALA A 111 -7.14 -35.34 16.79
CA ALA A 111 -6.63 -35.83 18.08
C ALA A 111 -7.67 -35.79 19.21
N PHE A 112 -8.90 -35.31 18.95
CA PHE A 112 -9.96 -35.11 19.95
C PHE A 112 -9.52 -34.26 21.15
N SER A 113 -8.48 -33.43 21.00
CA SER A 113 -7.93 -32.59 22.07
C SER A 113 -8.53 -31.18 22.10
N PHE A 114 -9.69 -30.98 21.48
CA PHE A 114 -10.37 -29.66 21.39
C PHE A 114 -10.95 -29.20 22.76
N THR A 115 -10.98 -30.08 23.76
CA THR A 115 -11.37 -29.74 25.13
C THR A 115 -10.21 -29.19 25.97
N GLU A 116 -8.97 -29.35 25.50
CA GLU A 116 -7.77 -28.82 26.16
C GLU A 116 -7.57 -27.36 25.77
N PHE A 117 -7.92 -26.44 26.67
CA PHE A 117 -7.82 -24.99 26.42
C PHE A 117 -6.41 -24.56 26.01
N SER A 118 -5.38 -25.14 26.63
CA SER A 118 -3.98 -24.83 26.31
C SER A 118 -3.63 -25.18 24.86
N ALA A 119 -4.03 -26.36 24.37
CA ALA A 119 -3.82 -26.80 23.00
C ALA A 119 -4.56 -25.90 22.01
N PHE A 120 -5.84 -25.60 22.32
CA PHE A 120 -6.64 -24.70 21.49
C PHE A 120 -6.05 -23.29 21.39
N ALA A 121 -5.58 -22.71 22.52
CA ALA A 121 -4.95 -21.41 22.54
C ALA A 121 -3.64 -21.40 21.74
N THR A 122 -2.81 -22.44 21.88
CA THR A 122 -1.54 -22.57 21.14
C THR A 122 -1.77 -22.62 19.63
N ILE A 123 -2.74 -23.40 19.16
CA ILE A 123 -3.09 -23.49 17.74
C ILE A 123 -3.72 -22.17 17.25
N GLY A 124 -4.50 -21.47 18.08
CA GLY A 124 -5.01 -20.15 17.78
C GLY A 124 -3.90 -19.13 17.53
N VAL A 125 -2.84 -19.16 18.37
CA VAL A 125 -1.65 -18.31 18.18
C VAL A 125 -0.91 -18.71 16.90
N ALA A 126 -0.73 -20.00 16.61
CA ALA A 126 -0.12 -20.48 15.39
C ALA A 126 -0.91 -20.04 14.14
N PHE A 127 -2.24 -20.13 14.18
CA PHE A 127 -3.12 -19.64 13.12
C PHE A 127 -2.94 -18.14 12.86
N LEU A 128 -2.87 -17.32 13.92
CA LEU A 128 -2.65 -15.88 13.76
C LEU A 128 -1.25 -15.59 13.18
N ALA A 129 -0.21 -16.26 13.69
CA ALA A 129 1.15 -16.12 13.19
C ALA A 129 1.23 -16.43 11.70
N PHE A 130 0.67 -17.55 11.28
CA PHE A 130 0.65 -17.96 9.87
C PHE A 130 -0.17 -16.98 9.02
N SER A 131 -1.34 -16.53 9.51
CA SER A 131 -2.21 -15.60 8.80
C SER A 131 -1.57 -14.22 8.60
N PHE A 132 -0.83 -13.73 9.60
CA PHE A 132 -0.08 -12.47 9.48
C PHE A 132 1.09 -12.60 8.49
N ALA A 133 1.83 -13.70 8.54
CA ALA A 133 2.89 -13.96 7.58
C ALA A 133 2.35 -14.05 6.13
N ALA A 134 1.25 -14.77 5.93
CA ALA A 134 0.59 -14.86 4.62
C ALA A 134 0.09 -13.49 4.13
N SER A 135 -0.52 -12.67 5.01
CA SER A 135 -0.93 -11.31 4.65
C SER A 135 0.26 -10.43 4.26
N ALA A 136 1.38 -10.52 4.99
CA ALA A 136 2.59 -9.78 4.67
C ALA A 136 3.13 -10.17 3.27
N THR A 137 3.18 -11.45 2.96
CA THR A 137 3.62 -11.91 1.63
C THR A 137 2.68 -11.46 0.52
N TYR A 138 1.37 -11.40 0.75
CA TYR A 138 0.41 -10.84 -0.22
C TYR A 138 0.63 -9.35 -0.46
N VAL A 139 0.89 -8.57 0.59
CA VAL A 139 1.19 -7.13 0.43
C VAL A 139 2.47 -6.93 -0.38
N VAL A 140 3.55 -7.68 -0.07
CA VAL A 140 4.80 -7.64 -0.85
C VAL A 140 4.54 -7.95 -2.32
N ASN A 141 3.77 -9.00 -2.59
CA ASN A 141 3.45 -9.40 -3.96
C ASN A 141 2.64 -8.32 -4.71
N ASP A 142 1.63 -7.72 -4.06
CA ASP A 142 0.85 -6.63 -4.66
C ASP A 142 1.70 -5.36 -4.90
N LEU A 143 2.72 -5.10 -4.05
CA LEU A 143 3.67 -4.00 -4.26
C LEU A 143 4.67 -4.32 -5.38
N TRP A 144 5.09 -5.57 -5.51
CA TRP A 144 5.99 -6.01 -6.57
C TRP A 144 5.33 -5.95 -7.95
N ASP A 145 4.08 -6.39 -8.02
CA ASP A 145 3.31 -6.43 -9.25
C ASP A 145 2.61 -5.09 -9.58
N LEU A 146 2.95 -3.99 -8.91
CA LEU A 146 2.24 -2.71 -8.94
C LEU A 146 2.02 -2.16 -10.36
N GLU A 147 3.04 -2.20 -11.21
CA GLU A 147 2.96 -1.69 -12.58
C GLU A 147 2.04 -2.55 -13.45
N SER A 148 2.18 -3.88 -13.37
CA SER A 148 1.33 -4.81 -14.10
C SER A 148 -0.12 -4.75 -13.63
N ASP A 149 -0.34 -4.59 -12.32
CA ASP A 149 -1.66 -4.45 -11.73
C ASP A 149 -2.36 -3.15 -12.19
N ARG A 150 -1.62 -2.05 -12.32
CA ARG A 150 -2.16 -0.78 -12.86
C ARG A 150 -2.58 -0.89 -14.32
N ALA A 151 -1.86 -1.65 -15.12
CA ALA A 151 -2.18 -1.88 -16.53
C ALA A 151 -3.38 -2.83 -16.71
N HIS A 152 -3.68 -3.68 -15.72
CA HIS A 152 -4.71 -4.70 -15.84
C HIS A 152 -6.12 -4.16 -15.52
N PRO A 153 -7.17 -4.40 -16.35
CA PRO A 153 -8.51 -3.82 -16.21
C PRO A 153 -9.17 -4.03 -14.84
N ARG A 154 -9.00 -5.20 -14.22
CA ARG A 154 -9.59 -5.53 -12.91
C ARG A 154 -8.64 -5.27 -11.75
N LYS A 155 -7.34 -5.62 -11.90
CA LYS A 155 -6.36 -5.52 -10.81
C LYS A 155 -6.01 -4.06 -10.47
N ARG A 156 -6.19 -3.10 -11.39
CA ARG A 156 -6.02 -1.66 -11.12
C ARG A 156 -6.90 -1.13 -9.98
N LEU A 157 -7.93 -1.89 -9.58
CA LEU A 157 -8.80 -1.56 -8.45
C LEU A 157 -8.27 -2.07 -7.10
N ARG A 158 -7.15 -2.80 -7.08
CA ARG A 158 -6.49 -3.21 -5.84
C ARG A 158 -6.04 -1.99 -5.02
N PRO A 159 -6.00 -2.09 -3.68
CA PRO A 159 -5.71 -0.95 -2.81
C PRO A 159 -4.41 -0.19 -3.13
N PHE A 160 -3.33 -0.90 -3.48
CA PHE A 160 -2.05 -0.28 -3.84
C PHE A 160 -2.03 0.20 -5.29
N ALA A 161 -2.55 -0.57 -6.23
CA ALA A 161 -2.60 -0.20 -7.65
C ALA A 161 -3.44 1.07 -7.89
N SER A 162 -4.55 1.22 -7.16
CA SER A 162 -5.43 2.40 -7.20
C SER A 162 -4.90 3.60 -6.40
N ALA A 163 -3.72 3.47 -5.78
CA ALA A 163 -3.13 4.46 -4.87
C ALA A 163 -4.02 4.84 -3.66
N ALA A 164 -5.01 3.98 -3.30
CA ALA A 164 -5.84 4.20 -2.12
C ALA A 164 -5.06 4.00 -0.82
N ILE A 165 -4.07 3.09 -0.82
CA ILE A 165 -3.10 2.92 0.25
C ILE A 165 -1.72 3.35 -0.29
N PRO A 166 -1.02 4.30 0.38
CA PRO A 166 0.34 4.67 0.03
C PRO A 166 1.30 3.48 0.12
N ILE A 167 2.24 3.37 -0.81
CA ILE A 167 3.25 2.29 -0.87
C ILE A 167 4.02 2.18 0.46
N PHE A 168 4.44 3.34 1.02
CA PHE A 168 5.15 3.38 2.29
C PHE A 168 4.35 2.75 3.44
N ASN A 169 3.04 3.02 3.50
CA ASN A 169 2.18 2.42 4.53
C ASN A 169 2.04 0.90 4.33
N GLY A 170 2.00 0.43 3.08
CA GLY A 170 2.03 -0.98 2.75
C GLY A 170 3.31 -1.66 3.24
N LEU A 171 4.47 -1.05 2.97
CA LEU A 171 5.77 -1.54 3.41
C LEU A 171 5.87 -1.58 4.95
N ALA A 172 5.47 -0.50 5.63
CA ALA A 172 5.45 -0.43 7.09
C ALA A 172 4.54 -1.51 7.70
N MET A 173 3.35 -1.72 7.13
CA MET A 173 2.44 -2.79 7.55
C MET A 173 3.04 -4.18 7.34
N THR A 174 3.71 -4.42 6.21
CA THR A 174 4.41 -5.70 5.95
C THR A 174 5.44 -6.00 7.03
N VAL A 175 6.31 -5.03 7.34
CA VAL A 175 7.34 -5.20 8.38
C VAL A 175 6.70 -5.49 9.73
N LEU A 176 5.66 -4.74 10.10
CA LEU A 176 4.94 -4.95 11.35
C LEU A 176 4.33 -6.36 11.43
N LEU A 177 3.66 -6.81 10.38
CA LEU A 177 3.04 -8.13 10.33
C LEU A 177 4.08 -9.25 10.41
N LEU A 178 5.22 -9.12 9.73
CA LEU A 178 6.31 -10.11 9.81
C LEU A 178 6.90 -10.18 11.20
N ILE A 179 7.17 -9.04 11.84
CA ILE A 179 7.68 -9.02 13.22
C ILE A 179 6.70 -9.71 14.16
N VAL A 180 5.42 -9.34 14.11
CA VAL A 180 4.38 -9.93 14.97
C VAL A 180 4.24 -11.44 14.70
N ALA A 181 4.22 -11.85 13.43
CA ALA A 181 4.11 -13.26 13.05
C ALA A 181 5.28 -14.09 13.60
N LEU A 182 6.51 -13.60 13.47
CA LEU A 182 7.71 -14.31 13.95
C LEU A 182 7.77 -14.36 15.48
N LEU A 183 7.37 -13.30 16.18
CA LEU A 183 7.29 -13.29 17.65
C LEU A 183 6.24 -14.29 18.15
N LEU A 184 5.07 -14.33 17.55
CA LEU A 184 4.03 -15.29 17.87
C LEU A 184 4.49 -16.73 17.59
N ALA A 185 5.13 -16.98 16.45
CA ALA A 185 5.64 -18.29 16.08
C ALA A 185 6.73 -18.78 17.04
N TRP A 186 7.63 -17.88 17.47
CA TRP A 186 8.65 -18.20 18.48
C TRP A 186 8.00 -18.60 19.82
N GLY A 187 6.92 -17.93 20.20
CA GLY A 187 6.16 -18.26 21.41
C GLY A 187 5.44 -19.62 21.35
N VAL A 188 5.14 -20.13 20.14
CA VAL A 188 4.54 -21.46 19.96
C VAL A 188 5.58 -22.56 20.10
N SER A 189 6.59 -22.58 19.25
CA SER A 189 7.72 -23.50 19.33
C SER A 189 8.81 -23.11 18.31
N LEU A 190 10.06 -23.54 18.57
CA LEU A 190 11.17 -23.36 17.62
C LEU A 190 10.90 -24.08 16.28
N ALA A 191 10.30 -25.27 16.33
CA ALA A 191 9.96 -26.02 15.10
C ALA A 191 8.95 -25.24 14.24
N PHE A 192 7.88 -24.72 14.84
CA PHE A 192 6.89 -23.91 14.11
C PHE A 192 7.50 -22.62 13.57
N PHE A 193 8.36 -21.95 14.34
CA PHE A 193 9.10 -20.76 13.91
C PHE A 193 9.94 -21.02 12.66
N LEU A 194 10.71 -22.13 12.65
CA LEU A 194 11.53 -22.50 11.49
C LEU A 194 10.69 -22.86 10.26
N VAL A 195 9.56 -23.57 10.46
CA VAL A 195 8.62 -23.89 9.37
C VAL A 195 8.00 -22.60 8.81
N LEU A 196 7.65 -21.64 9.66
CA LEU A 196 7.10 -20.35 9.20
C LEU A 196 8.14 -19.55 8.40
N ILE A 197 9.39 -19.52 8.82
CA ILE A 197 10.48 -18.91 8.04
C ILE A 197 10.63 -19.60 6.69
N LEU A 198 10.65 -20.93 6.67
CA LEU A 198 10.72 -21.69 5.43
C LEU A 198 9.56 -21.37 4.49
N TYR A 199 8.33 -21.28 5.03
CA TYR A 199 7.15 -20.88 4.28
C TYR A 199 7.31 -19.47 3.65
N ILE A 200 7.77 -18.48 4.44
CA ILE A 200 8.00 -17.12 3.95
C ILE A 200 9.05 -17.11 2.83
N LEU A 201 10.14 -17.86 2.98
CA LEU A 201 11.20 -17.96 1.97
C LEU A 201 10.67 -18.61 0.67
N LEU A 202 9.98 -19.74 0.78
CA LEU A 202 9.44 -20.46 -0.37
C LEU A 202 8.40 -19.61 -1.13
N THR A 203 7.49 -18.96 -0.41
CA THR A 203 6.49 -18.09 -1.03
C THR A 203 7.10 -16.84 -1.68
N SER A 204 8.18 -16.30 -1.11
CA SER A 204 8.91 -15.18 -1.69
C SER A 204 9.64 -15.58 -2.97
N ILE A 205 10.38 -16.70 -2.94
CA ILE A 205 11.07 -17.25 -4.12
C ILE A 205 10.06 -17.58 -5.23
N TYR A 206 8.95 -18.20 -4.87
CA TYR A 206 7.87 -18.48 -5.82
C TYR A 206 7.36 -17.20 -6.48
N SER A 207 7.02 -16.18 -5.69
CA SER A 207 6.46 -14.92 -6.19
C SER A 207 7.43 -14.14 -7.09
N TRP A 208 8.74 -14.22 -6.85
CA TRP A 208 9.73 -13.41 -7.57
C TRP A 208 10.30 -14.12 -8.79
N MET A 209 10.49 -15.44 -8.73
CA MET A 209 11.24 -16.15 -9.75
C MET A 209 10.44 -17.27 -10.46
N LEU A 210 9.57 -17.97 -9.75
CA LEU A 210 9.04 -19.24 -10.22
C LEU A 210 7.66 -19.14 -10.88
N LYS A 211 6.89 -18.09 -10.58
CA LYS A 211 5.53 -17.92 -11.13
C LYS A 211 5.47 -17.78 -12.68
N GLU A 212 6.59 -17.51 -13.33
CA GLU A 212 6.67 -17.39 -14.79
C GLU A 212 6.85 -18.73 -15.49
N TYR A 213 7.25 -19.78 -14.75
CA TYR A 213 7.49 -21.12 -15.27
C TYR A 213 6.32 -22.05 -14.95
N VAL A 214 5.46 -22.33 -15.92
CA VAL A 214 4.19 -23.09 -15.74
C VAL A 214 4.34 -24.43 -15.03
N LEU A 215 5.39 -25.22 -15.34
CA LEU A 215 5.63 -26.52 -14.69
C LEU A 215 6.09 -26.36 -13.22
N ILE A 216 6.89 -25.35 -12.95
CA ILE A 216 7.40 -25.06 -11.59
C ILE A 216 6.27 -24.49 -10.74
N ASP A 217 5.36 -23.70 -11.33
CA ASP A 217 4.17 -23.17 -10.68
C ASP A 217 3.32 -24.31 -10.07
N VAL A 218 2.99 -25.34 -10.85
CA VAL A 218 2.20 -26.49 -10.39
C VAL A 218 2.91 -27.28 -9.28
N LEU A 219 4.22 -27.52 -9.41
CA LEU A 219 5.00 -28.26 -8.42
C LEU A 219 5.12 -27.49 -7.11
N MET A 220 5.39 -26.18 -7.16
CA MET A 220 5.48 -25.33 -5.96
C MET A 220 4.16 -25.21 -5.24
N LEU A 221 3.05 -25.06 -5.96
CA LEU A 221 1.72 -25.06 -5.35
C LEU A 221 1.45 -26.40 -4.65
N ALA A 222 1.81 -27.52 -5.26
CA ALA A 222 1.67 -28.84 -4.63
C ALA A 222 2.47 -28.94 -3.32
N ILE A 223 3.73 -28.48 -3.30
CA ILE A 223 4.59 -28.48 -2.11
C ILE A 223 4.05 -27.57 -1.00
N LEU A 224 3.52 -26.38 -1.36
CA LEU A 224 2.99 -25.43 -0.38
C LEU A 224 1.67 -25.88 0.27
N TYR A 225 0.94 -26.81 -0.37
CA TYR A 225 -0.31 -27.37 0.13
C TYR A 225 -0.16 -28.77 0.78
N THR A 226 1.04 -29.33 0.82
CA THR A 226 1.36 -30.61 1.50
C THR A 226 1.94 -30.36 2.87
#